data_31c8788e36fbdeca9c9a25d42f3b33b2
#
_entry.id   31c8788e36fbdeca9c9a25d42f3b33b2
#
_cell.length_a   1.000
_cell.length_b   1.000
_cell.length_c   1.000
_cell.angle_alpha   90.00
_cell.angle_beta   90.00
_cell.angle_gamma   90.00
#
_symmetry.space_group_name_H-M   'P 1'
#
loop_
_entity.id
_entity.type
_entity.pdbx_description
1 polymer ?
#
loop_
_entity_poly.entity_id
_entity_poly.type
_entity_poly.pdbx_seq_one_letter_code
_entity_poly.pdbx_strand_id
1 'polypeptide(L)'
;GETAGKGSGGGFSLYNLLNRCTSPMGKRVLYRWLKQPLVSVEKISERHDVVETFSEESALRDSLRNAHLKSLPDVERLARKLEKKKTTLMDLCKLYQASSAIPHAIDCLERIPFSDETRKALFISKYISPLKECVEEEKLGKFEALIEHAVDLNKIPDEYVISAEFDDTLALLEQQKISTEEEINVVWQEAAEDLTMERDKQLKLEKNNQHGYFFRLTKKDETAARSKLSKSAQFQILEAKKDGSKFTNKKLRALSQKRLEIDRTYEAKQKHLVQRVLDVAVSFVDIFLKASSVMAELDVLCAF
;
A
#
# COMPACT_ATOMS: atom_id res chain seq x y z
N GLY A 1 -39.05 -12.26 -28.12
CA GLY A 1 -37.88 -11.45 -27.90
C GLY A 1 -36.84 -12.30 -27.19
N GLU A 2 -35.93 -12.86 -27.98
CA GLU A 2 -34.84 -13.72 -27.50
C GLU A 2 -33.74 -12.86 -26.82
N THR A 3 -33.46 -13.14 -25.56
CA THR A 3 -32.34 -12.59 -24.84
C THR A 3 -31.08 -13.43 -25.16
N ALA A 4 -30.29 -12.95 -26.10
CA ALA A 4 -28.97 -13.53 -26.41
C ALA A 4 -28.04 -13.42 -25.19
N GLY A 5 -27.76 -14.56 -24.58
CA GLY A 5 -26.72 -14.70 -23.55
C GLY A 5 -25.35 -14.35 -24.15
N LYS A 6 -24.66 -13.36 -23.57
CA LYS A 6 -23.28 -13.08 -23.84
C LYS A 6 -22.41 -14.23 -23.28
N GLY A 7 -22.21 -15.27 -24.08
CA GLY A 7 -21.18 -16.26 -23.84
C GLY A 7 -19.82 -15.60 -23.93
N SER A 8 -19.02 -15.67 -22.87
CA SER A 8 -17.61 -15.30 -22.86
C SER A 8 -16.85 -16.25 -23.79
N GLY A 9 -16.75 -15.89 -25.06
CA GLY A 9 -15.98 -16.60 -26.06
C GLY A 9 -14.47 -16.46 -25.80
N GLY A 10 -13.97 -17.11 -24.76
CA GLY A 10 -12.55 -17.37 -24.57
C GLY A 10 -12.15 -18.45 -25.59
N GLY A 11 -11.76 -18.06 -26.81
CA GLY A 11 -11.32 -19.00 -27.83
C GLY A 11 -10.27 -19.93 -27.29
N PHE A 12 -10.36 -21.22 -27.62
CA PHE A 12 -9.35 -22.21 -27.27
C PHE A 12 -8.01 -21.76 -27.87
N SER A 13 -7.04 -21.49 -27.01
CA SER A 13 -5.69 -21.12 -27.43
C SER A 13 -4.66 -21.93 -26.67
N LEU A 14 -3.52 -22.22 -27.29
CA LEU A 14 -2.41 -22.92 -26.65
C LEU A 14 -2.00 -22.22 -25.34
N TYR A 15 -1.99 -20.88 -25.34
CA TYR A 15 -1.68 -20.14 -24.12
C TYR A 15 -2.69 -20.43 -22.99
N ASN A 16 -3.98 -20.42 -23.28
CA ASN A 16 -5.01 -20.69 -22.26
C ASN A 16 -4.91 -22.11 -21.71
N LEU A 17 -4.52 -23.07 -22.56
CA LEU A 17 -4.30 -24.45 -22.16
C LEU A 17 -3.11 -24.60 -21.21
N LEU A 18 -1.99 -23.96 -21.53
CA LEU A 18 -0.73 -24.09 -20.79
C LEU A 18 -0.60 -23.13 -19.60
N ASN A 19 -1.41 -22.06 -19.56
CA ASN A 19 -1.26 -21.05 -18.53
C ASN A 19 -1.75 -21.56 -17.16
N ARG A 20 -0.80 -22.07 -16.39
CA ARG A 20 -0.97 -22.44 -14.98
C ARG A 20 -0.18 -21.53 -14.04
N CYS A 21 0.43 -20.45 -14.58
CA CYS A 21 1.19 -19.49 -13.80
C CYS A 21 0.33 -18.79 -12.74
N THR A 22 0.89 -18.57 -11.58
CA THR A 22 0.23 -17.95 -10.44
C THR A 22 0.40 -16.42 -10.44
N SER A 23 1.56 -15.94 -10.87
CA SER A 23 1.91 -14.51 -10.88
C SER A 23 1.58 -13.84 -12.23
N PRO A 24 1.24 -12.54 -12.22
CA PRO A 24 1.07 -11.78 -13.47
C PRO A 24 2.33 -11.73 -14.34
N MET A 25 3.50 -11.74 -13.69
CA MET A 25 4.81 -11.71 -14.36
C MET A 25 5.06 -13.03 -15.10
N GLY A 26 4.85 -14.17 -14.46
CA GLY A 26 4.98 -15.50 -15.09
C GLY A 26 4.04 -15.67 -16.28
N LYS A 27 2.78 -15.21 -16.17
CA LYS A 27 1.82 -15.21 -17.29
C LYS A 27 2.35 -14.47 -18.51
N ARG A 28 3.04 -13.33 -18.31
CA ARG A 28 3.65 -12.56 -19.40
C ARG A 28 4.87 -13.28 -19.99
N VAL A 29 5.68 -13.92 -19.15
CA VAL A 29 6.84 -14.70 -19.59
C VAL A 29 6.39 -15.89 -20.42
N LEU A 30 5.39 -16.66 -19.96
CA LEU A 30 4.82 -17.78 -20.72
C LEU A 30 4.31 -17.33 -22.08
N TYR A 31 3.58 -16.20 -22.14
CA TYR A 31 3.08 -15.66 -23.40
C TYR A 31 4.21 -15.31 -24.37
N ARG A 32 5.30 -14.71 -23.86
CA ARG A 32 6.50 -14.43 -24.69
C ARG A 32 7.17 -15.70 -25.18
N TRP A 33 7.33 -16.72 -24.33
CA TRP A 33 7.94 -17.98 -24.68
C TRP A 33 7.19 -18.73 -25.79
N LEU A 34 5.87 -18.69 -25.75
CA LEU A 34 5.05 -19.30 -26.81
C LEU A 34 5.15 -18.55 -28.15
N LYS A 35 5.36 -17.23 -28.11
CA LYS A 35 5.57 -16.43 -29.32
C LYS A 35 7.00 -16.52 -29.88
N GLN A 36 7.96 -16.73 -29.02
CA GLN A 36 9.39 -16.78 -29.35
C GLN A 36 10.02 -18.01 -28.71
N PRO A 37 9.79 -19.21 -29.30
CA PRO A 37 10.36 -20.46 -28.79
C PRO A 37 11.87 -20.47 -28.90
N LEU A 38 12.52 -21.18 -27.98
CA LEU A 38 13.97 -21.42 -28.03
C LEU A 38 14.32 -22.34 -29.21
N VAL A 39 15.50 -22.09 -29.80
CA VAL A 39 16.11 -22.93 -30.83
C VAL A 39 17.44 -23.56 -30.38
N SER A 40 18.03 -23.05 -29.27
CA SER A 40 19.24 -23.65 -28.68
C SER A 40 18.88 -24.89 -27.89
N VAL A 41 19.45 -26.02 -28.28
CA VAL A 41 19.28 -27.32 -27.62
C VAL A 41 19.71 -27.22 -26.13
N GLU A 42 20.84 -26.58 -25.87
CA GLU A 42 21.35 -26.38 -24.50
C GLU A 42 20.33 -25.67 -23.61
N LYS A 43 19.80 -24.54 -24.07
CA LYS A 43 18.78 -23.79 -23.29
C LYS A 43 17.45 -24.52 -23.13
N ILE A 44 17.10 -25.37 -24.11
CA ILE A 44 15.93 -26.25 -24.02
C ILE A 44 16.17 -27.33 -22.96
N SER A 45 17.34 -27.99 -23.00
CA SER A 45 17.71 -28.99 -22.01
C SER A 45 17.76 -28.44 -20.59
N GLU A 46 18.34 -27.24 -20.39
CA GLU A 46 18.33 -26.58 -19.09
C GLU A 46 16.89 -26.36 -18.54
N ARG A 47 15.92 -25.98 -19.40
CA ARG A 47 14.53 -25.88 -18.97
C ARG A 47 13.91 -27.24 -18.63
N HIS A 48 14.23 -28.28 -19.38
CA HIS A 48 13.76 -29.64 -19.09
C HIS A 48 14.30 -30.10 -17.72
N ASP A 49 15.58 -29.89 -17.46
CA ASP A 49 16.21 -30.25 -16.18
C ASP A 49 15.52 -29.55 -14.98
N VAL A 50 15.15 -28.27 -15.14
CA VAL A 50 14.41 -27.53 -14.08
C VAL A 50 13.00 -28.08 -13.91
N VAL A 51 12.26 -28.34 -14.99
CA VAL A 51 10.91 -28.91 -14.93
C VAL A 51 10.94 -30.32 -14.34
N GLU A 52 11.90 -31.15 -14.72
CA GLU A 52 12.07 -32.49 -14.18
C GLU A 52 12.35 -32.45 -12.68
N THR A 53 13.26 -31.57 -12.22
CA THR A 53 13.50 -31.34 -10.78
C THR A 53 12.23 -30.94 -10.03
N PHE A 54 11.44 -30.03 -10.56
CA PHE A 54 10.17 -29.65 -9.94
C PHE A 54 9.10 -30.74 -10.01
N SER A 55 9.17 -31.64 -10.99
CA SER A 55 8.29 -32.82 -11.06
C SER A 55 8.65 -33.86 -10.01
N GLU A 56 9.96 -34.10 -9.80
CA GLU A 56 10.47 -34.98 -8.77
C GLU A 56 10.17 -34.44 -7.35
N GLU A 57 10.36 -33.12 -7.13
CA GLU A 57 10.21 -32.43 -5.85
C GLU A 57 8.88 -31.65 -5.78
N SER A 58 7.78 -32.35 -6.00
CA SER A 58 6.46 -31.75 -6.11
C SER A 58 6.02 -30.96 -4.87
N ALA A 59 6.39 -31.40 -3.67
CA ALA A 59 6.08 -30.69 -2.43
C ALA A 59 6.77 -29.33 -2.33
N LEU A 60 8.04 -29.24 -2.72
CA LEU A 60 8.80 -27.98 -2.75
C LEU A 60 8.32 -27.07 -3.88
N ARG A 61 8.03 -27.62 -5.06
CA ARG A 61 7.39 -26.88 -6.15
C ARG A 61 6.07 -26.25 -5.71
N ASP A 62 5.20 -27.02 -5.06
CA ASP A 62 3.90 -26.55 -4.61
C ASP A 62 4.04 -25.50 -3.49
N SER A 63 5.02 -25.65 -2.60
CA SER A 63 5.37 -24.64 -1.60
C SER A 63 5.83 -23.32 -2.26
N LEU A 64 6.81 -23.41 -3.18
CA LEU A 64 7.30 -22.25 -3.93
C LEU A 64 6.16 -21.53 -4.65
N ARG A 65 5.33 -22.29 -5.35
CA ARG A 65 4.23 -21.78 -6.15
C ARG A 65 3.13 -21.13 -5.32
N ASN A 66 2.63 -21.84 -4.30
CA ASN A 66 1.42 -21.44 -3.57
C ASN A 66 1.71 -20.47 -2.41
N ALA A 67 2.86 -20.60 -1.74
CA ALA A 67 3.22 -19.74 -0.62
C ALA A 67 3.99 -18.50 -1.06
N HIS A 68 4.89 -18.61 -2.04
CA HIS A 68 5.83 -17.54 -2.38
C HIS A 68 5.46 -16.82 -3.69
N LEU A 69 5.25 -17.53 -4.79
CA LEU A 69 5.00 -16.91 -6.10
C LEU A 69 3.59 -16.32 -6.23
N LYS A 70 2.58 -16.99 -5.67
CA LYS A 70 1.18 -16.56 -5.75
C LYS A 70 0.90 -15.26 -5.00
N SER A 71 1.59 -15.03 -3.90
CA SER A 71 1.42 -13.83 -3.06
C SER A 71 2.19 -12.62 -3.58
N LEU A 72 3.11 -12.79 -4.54
CA LEU A 72 3.89 -11.69 -5.09
C LEU A 72 3.01 -10.71 -5.87
N PRO A 73 3.14 -9.41 -5.59
CA PRO A 73 2.57 -8.39 -6.45
C PRO A 73 3.25 -8.38 -7.82
N ASP A 74 2.68 -7.63 -8.75
CA ASP A 74 3.30 -7.44 -10.07
C ASP A 74 4.54 -6.52 -9.98
N VAL A 75 5.66 -7.11 -9.50
CA VAL A 75 6.92 -6.39 -9.23
C VAL A 75 7.44 -5.69 -10.49
N GLU A 76 7.41 -6.37 -11.64
CA GLU A 76 7.84 -5.78 -12.92
C GLU A 76 7.06 -4.50 -13.25
N ARG A 77 5.73 -4.56 -13.12
CA ARG A 77 4.86 -3.40 -13.41
C ARG A 77 5.05 -2.28 -12.39
N LEU A 78 5.24 -2.62 -11.12
CA LEU A 78 5.51 -1.65 -10.06
C LEU A 78 6.87 -0.97 -10.28
N ALA A 79 7.93 -1.73 -10.59
CA ALA A 79 9.25 -1.19 -10.91
C ALA A 79 9.21 -0.27 -12.14
N ARG A 80 8.51 -0.67 -13.21
CA ARG A 80 8.31 0.20 -14.39
C ARG A 80 7.48 1.44 -14.10
N LYS A 81 6.54 1.37 -13.15
CA LYS A 81 5.78 2.54 -12.69
C LYS A 81 6.66 3.48 -11.89
N LEU A 82 7.57 2.94 -11.07
CA LEU A 82 8.56 3.69 -10.31
C LEU A 82 9.55 4.41 -11.22
N GLU A 83 10.09 3.73 -12.23
CA GLU A 83 10.95 4.31 -13.27
C GLU A 83 10.30 5.54 -13.93
N LYS A 84 9.00 5.47 -14.19
CA LYS A 84 8.21 6.56 -14.80
C LYS A 84 7.77 7.65 -13.81
N LYS A 85 8.20 7.56 -12.54
CA LYS A 85 7.81 8.50 -11.46
C LYS A 85 6.29 8.64 -11.27
N LYS A 86 5.53 7.54 -11.50
CA LYS A 86 4.06 7.49 -11.37
C LYS A 86 3.61 6.63 -10.18
N THR A 87 4.55 6.26 -9.32
CA THR A 87 4.34 5.38 -8.17
C THR A 87 3.77 6.15 -6.98
N THR A 88 2.93 5.50 -6.21
CA THR A 88 2.43 5.99 -4.92
C THR A 88 3.20 5.33 -3.77
N LEU A 89 3.05 5.86 -2.55
CA LEU A 89 3.64 5.25 -1.36
C LEU A 89 3.11 3.81 -1.14
N MET A 90 1.82 3.57 -1.42
CA MET A 90 1.24 2.23 -1.40
C MET A 90 1.95 1.26 -2.36
N ASP A 91 2.34 1.73 -3.55
CA ASP A 91 3.07 0.89 -4.51
C ASP A 91 4.48 0.56 -3.99
N LEU A 92 5.16 1.50 -3.30
CA LEU A 92 6.44 1.22 -2.64
C LEU A 92 6.29 0.19 -1.52
N CYS A 93 5.25 0.27 -0.71
CA CYS A 93 4.97 -0.72 0.33
C CYS A 93 4.73 -2.13 -0.25
N LYS A 94 4.10 -2.21 -1.44
CA LYS A 94 3.98 -3.49 -2.17
C LYS A 94 5.32 -4.01 -2.67
N LEU A 95 6.23 -3.14 -3.13
CA LEU A 95 7.59 -3.53 -3.49
C LEU A 95 8.38 -4.00 -2.25
N TYR A 96 8.20 -3.33 -1.11
CA TYR A 96 8.78 -3.76 0.17
C TYR A 96 8.28 -5.15 0.58
N GLN A 97 6.99 -5.42 0.50
CA GLN A 97 6.43 -6.76 0.75
C GLN A 97 7.01 -7.82 -0.21
N ALA A 98 7.22 -7.45 -1.49
CA ALA A 98 7.83 -8.34 -2.46
C ALA A 98 9.31 -8.61 -2.13
N SER A 99 10.07 -7.58 -1.74
CA SER A 99 11.47 -7.69 -1.31
C SER A 99 11.61 -8.67 -0.15
N SER A 100 10.83 -8.48 0.91
CA SER A 100 10.84 -9.35 2.10
C SER A 100 10.37 -10.80 1.81
N ALA A 101 9.67 -11.04 0.69
CA ALA A 101 9.25 -12.38 0.29
C ALA A 101 10.31 -13.15 -0.51
N ILE A 102 11.27 -12.47 -1.15
CA ILE A 102 12.30 -13.12 -1.98
C ILE A 102 13.20 -14.08 -1.19
N PRO A 103 13.70 -13.75 0.02
CA PRO A 103 14.50 -14.66 0.83
C PRO A 103 13.81 -16.01 1.08
N HIS A 104 12.50 -16.00 1.34
CA HIS A 104 11.73 -17.24 1.56
C HIS A 104 11.65 -18.13 0.30
N ALA A 105 11.62 -17.51 -0.89
CA ALA A 105 11.69 -18.26 -2.14
C ALA A 105 13.09 -18.86 -2.35
N ILE A 106 14.15 -18.13 -1.99
CA ILE A 106 15.53 -18.64 -2.00
C ILE A 106 15.66 -19.84 -1.07
N ASP A 107 15.19 -19.73 0.18
CA ASP A 107 15.22 -20.83 1.14
C ASP A 107 14.49 -22.07 0.63
N CYS A 108 13.38 -21.88 -0.08
CA CYS A 108 12.63 -22.97 -0.68
C CYS A 108 13.46 -23.67 -1.77
N LEU A 109 14.14 -22.91 -2.63
CA LEU A 109 15.02 -23.46 -3.69
C LEU A 109 16.26 -24.17 -3.12
N GLU A 110 16.84 -23.67 -2.04
CA GLU A 110 18.02 -24.27 -1.39
C GLU A 110 17.71 -25.61 -0.70
N ARG A 111 16.45 -25.84 -0.35
CA ARG A 111 16.00 -27.11 0.26
C ARG A 111 15.79 -28.24 -0.76
N ILE A 112 15.92 -27.99 -2.06
CA ILE A 112 15.78 -29.03 -3.09
C ILE A 112 16.92 -30.05 -2.90
N PRO A 113 16.60 -31.34 -2.69
CA PRO A 113 17.61 -32.40 -2.55
C PRO A 113 18.10 -32.83 -3.93
N PHE A 114 19.09 -32.13 -4.49
CA PHE A 114 19.62 -32.43 -5.80
C PHE A 114 20.39 -33.75 -5.77
N SER A 115 20.00 -34.71 -6.63
CA SER A 115 20.71 -35.93 -6.86
C SER A 115 21.87 -35.79 -7.90
N ASP A 116 21.82 -34.73 -8.72
CA ASP A 116 22.77 -34.39 -9.76
C ASP A 116 23.42 -33.02 -9.51
N GLU A 117 24.73 -32.99 -9.40
CA GLU A 117 25.51 -31.75 -9.20
C GLU A 117 25.38 -30.76 -10.39
N THR A 118 25.12 -31.25 -11.59
CA THR A 118 24.92 -30.41 -12.78
C THR A 118 23.61 -29.62 -12.64
N ARG A 119 22.53 -30.28 -12.26
CA ARG A 119 21.24 -29.63 -11.98
C ARG A 119 21.34 -28.62 -10.81
N LYS A 120 22.05 -28.99 -9.75
CA LYS A 120 22.33 -28.12 -8.62
C LYS A 120 23.08 -26.87 -9.06
N ALA A 121 24.15 -27.02 -9.85
CA ALA A 121 24.90 -25.88 -10.39
C ALA A 121 24.03 -24.98 -11.27
N LEU A 122 23.13 -25.57 -12.07
CA LEU A 122 22.14 -24.83 -12.88
C LEU A 122 21.21 -23.98 -11.99
N PHE A 123 20.61 -24.57 -10.95
CA PHE A 123 19.73 -23.83 -10.03
C PHE A 123 20.47 -22.71 -9.30
N ILE A 124 21.70 -23.00 -8.82
CA ILE A 124 22.53 -21.99 -8.14
C ILE A 124 22.83 -20.82 -9.08
N SER A 125 23.33 -21.10 -10.28
CA SER A 125 23.78 -20.05 -11.21
C SER A 125 22.63 -19.23 -11.80
N LYS A 126 21.49 -19.86 -12.09
CA LYS A 126 20.38 -19.21 -12.80
C LYS A 126 19.34 -18.56 -11.88
N TYR A 127 19.13 -19.11 -10.69
CA TYR A 127 18.04 -18.67 -9.81
C TYR A 127 18.53 -18.22 -8.44
N ILE A 128 19.28 -19.07 -7.72
CA ILE A 128 19.63 -18.79 -6.33
C ILE A 128 20.62 -17.63 -6.23
N SER A 129 21.75 -17.69 -6.94
CA SER A 129 22.77 -16.63 -6.88
C SER A 129 22.25 -15.26 -7.36
N PRO A 130 21.51 -15.16 -8.50
CA PRO A 130 20.94 -13.89 -8.91
C PRO A 130 19.93 -13.30 -7.92
N LEU A 131 19.12 -14.13 -7.25
CA LEU A 131 18.19 -13.68 -6.21
C LEU A 131 18.93 -13.28 -4.94
N LYS A 132 19.93 -14.06 -4.50
CA LYS A 132 20.79 -13.70 -3.35
C LYS A 132 21.47 -12.36 -3.56
N GLU A 133 22.03 -12.16 -4.75
CA GLU A 133 22.63 -10.87 -5.11
C GLU A 133 21.63 -9.72 -5.02
N CYS A 134 20.35 -9.92 -5.38
CA CYS A 134 19.33 -8.88 -5.25
C CYS A 134 19.02 -8.52 -3.79
N VAL A 135 19.01 -9.50 -2.88
CA VAL A 135 18.65 -9.31 -1.45
C VAL A 135 19.81 -8.89 -0.56
N GLU A 136 21.03 -8.71 -1.12
CA GLU A 136 22.16 -8.16 -0.37
C GLU A 136 21.81 -6.86 0.34
N GLU A 137 22.44 -6.64 1.50
CA GLU A 137 22.21 -5.45 2.35
C GLU A 137 22.39 -4.16 1.56
N GLU A 138 23.42 -4.09 0.69
CA GLU A 138 23.72 -2.93 -0.16
C GLU A 138 22.71 -2.69 -1.30
N LYS A 139 21.79 -3.61 -1.53
CA LYS A 139 20.78 -3.58 -2.61
C LYS A 139 19.37 -3.48 -2.05
N LEU A 140 18.60 -4.58 -2.06
CA LEU A 140 17.23 -4.55 -1.51
C LEU A 140 17.22 -4.33 -0.01
N GLY A 141 18.26 -4.70 0.74
CA GLY A 141 18.39 -4.36 2.16
C GLY A 141 18.34 -2.85 2.40
N LYS A 142 19.05 -2.04 1.59
CA LYS A 142 18.95 -0.57 1.67
C LYS A 142 17.56 -0.03 1.30
N PHE A 143 16.88 -0.68 0.36
CA PHE A 143 15.50 -0.32 0.03
C PHE A 143 14.54 -0.63 1.19
N GLU A 144 14.69 -1.78 1.81
CA GLU A 144 13.88 -2.18 2.98
C GLU A 144 14.10 -1.20 4.13
N ALA A 145 15.35 -0.91 4.47
CA ALA A 145 15.71 0.07 5.50
C ALA A 145 15.15 1.48 5.19
N LEU A 146 15.17 1.89 3.92
CA LEU A 146 14.55 3.16 3.50
C LEU A 146 13.05 3.18 3.81
N ILE A 147 12.33 2.13 3.48
CA ILE A 147 10.87 2.06 3.70
C ILE A 147 10.56 1.96 5.19
N GLU A 148 11.26 1.11 5.94
CA GLU A 148 11.07 0.94 7.38
C GLU A 148 11.33 2.24 8.16
N HIS A 149 12.32 3.02 7.73
CA HIS A 149 12.62 4.30 8.37
C HIS A 149 11.65 5.41 7.94
N ALA A 150 11.24 5.43 6.67
CA ALA A 150 10.44 6.54 6.12
C ALA A 150 8.94 6.39 6.32
N VAL A 151 8.41 5.16 6.30
CA VAL A 151 6.96 4.91 6.26
C VAL A 151 6.45 4.46 7.62
N ASP A 152 5.29 4.96 8.03
CA ASP A 152 4.60 4.45 9.21
C ASP A 152 3.90 3.12 8.88
N LEU A 153 4.63 2.02 9.06
CA LEU A 153 4.16 0.67 8.76
C LEU A 153 3.00 0.22 9.68
N ASN A 154 2.85 0.85 10.86
CA ASN A 154 1.79 0.50 11.81
C ASN A 154 0.40 0.98 11.34
N LYS A 155 0.35 1.97 10.45
CA LYS A 155 -0.90 2.50 9.90
C LYS A 155 -1.39 1.73 8.66
N ILE A 156 -0.58 0.82 8.12
CA ILE A 156 -0.96 0.02 6.95
C ILE A 156 -1.93 -1.11 7.38
N PRO A 157 -2.99 -1.42 6.64
CA PRO A 157 -3.33 -0.92 5.30
C PRO A 157 -4.22 0.34 5.26
N ASP A 158 -4.61 0.89 6.39
CA ASP A 158 -5.61 1.96 6.47
C ASP A 158 -5.09 3.27 5.88
N GLU A 159 -3.84 3.62 6.19
CA GLU A 159 -3.17 4.81 5.69
C GLU A 159 -1.74 4.53 5.24
N TYR A 160 -1.32 5.19 4.16
CA TYR A 160 0.05 5.15 3.63
C TYR A 160 0.67 6.54 3.78
N VAL A 161 1.40 6.75 4.86
CA VAL A 161 1.99 8.05 5.23
C VAL A 161 3.47 7.91 5.62
N ILE A 162 4.21 8.99 5.48
CA ILE A 162 5.57 9.08 6.03
C ILE A 162 5.47 9.17 7.55
N SER A 163 6.32 8.43 8.25
CA SER A 163 6.41 8.44 9.71
C SER A 163 6.75 9.85 10.22
N ALA A 164 6.11 10.24 11.32
CA ALA A 164 6.44 11.51 11.97
C ALA A 164 7.90 11.56 12.46
N GLU A 165 8.48 10.42 12.79
CA GLU A 165 9.87 10.30 13.24
C GLU A 165 10.89 10.51 12.12
N PHE A 166 10.46 10.46 10.85
CA PHE A 166 11.34 10.63 9.69
C PHE A 166 11.82 12.08 9.47
N ASP A 167 11.06 13.07 9.99
CA ASP A 167 11.36 14.49 9.77
C ASP A 167 10.88 15.33 10.98
N ASP A 168 11.77 16.08 11.62
CA ASP A 168 11.47 16.88 12.81
C ASP A 168 10.32 17.87 12.62
N THR A 169 10.20 18.45 11.42
CA THR A 169 9.10 19.38 11.11
C THR A 169 7.77 18.63 11.06
N LEU A 170 7.78 17.40 10.53
CA LEU A 170 6.60 16.56 10.47
C LEU A 170 6.15 16.12 11.87
N ALA A 171 7.12 15.74 12.73
CA ALA A 171 6.88 15.41 14.13
C ALA A 171 6.26 16.58 14.89
N LEU A 172 6.79 17.79 14.70
CA LEU A 172 6.25 19.01 15.32
C LEU A 172 4.81 19.28 14.85
N LEU A 173 4.53 19.16 13.57
CA LEU A 173 3.19 19.35 13.02
C LEU A 173 2.20 18.31 13.56
N GLU A 174 2.61 17.04 13.70
CA GLU A 174 1.79 15.98 14.29
C GLU A 174 1.47 16.30 15.76
N GLN A 175 2.46 16.75 16.53
CA GLN A 175 2.26 17.18 17.91
C GLN A 175 1.32 18.37 18.01
N GLN A 176 1.44 19.35 17.11
CA GLN A 176 0.52 20.50 17.05
C GLN A 176 -0.90 20.09 16.68
N LYS A 177 -1.08 19.08 15.83
CA LYS A 177 -2.39 18.49 15.52
C LYS A 177 -3.04 17.91 16.77
N ILE A 178 -2.29 17.11 17.52
CA ILE A 178 -2.76 16.45 18.74
C ILE A 178 -3.13 17.52 19.80
N SER A 179 -2.23 18.44 20.07
CA SER A 179 -2.47 19.54 21.05
C SER A 179 -3.68 20.39 20.66
N THR A 180 -3.85 20.75 19.38
CA THR A 180 -4.99 21.51 18.92
C THR A 180 -6.30 20.71 19.03
N GLU A 181 -6.28 19.40 18.84
CA GLU A 181 -7.44 18.52 19.03
C GLU A 181 -7.85 18.47 20.51
N GLU A 182 -6.88 18.40 21.42
CA GLU A 182 -7.13 18.48 22.88
C GLU A 182 -7.75 19.83 23.27
N GLU A 183 -7.20 20.95 22.77
CA GLU A 183 -7.76 22.28 22.97
C GLU A 183 -9.23 22.40 22.47
N ILE A 184 -9.51 21.81 21.30
CA ILE A 184 -10.86 21.74 20.73
C ILE A 184 -11.81 20.93 21.62
N ASN A 185 -11.35 19.81 22.16
CA ASN A 185 -12.13 18.99 23.07
C ASN A 185 -12.45 19.70 24.39
N VAL A 186 -11.52 20.50 24.92
CA VAL A 186 -11.76 21.35 26.09
C VAL A 186 -12.84 22.41 25.80
N VAL A 187 -12.74 23.08 24.65
CA VAL A 187 -13.74 24.07 24.23
C VAL A 187 -15.12 23.45 24.01
N TRP A 188 -15.15 22.20 23.52
CA TRP A 188 -16.41 21.44 23.39
C TRP A 188 -17.03 21.13 24.77
N GLN A 189 -16.18 20.74 25.74
CA GLN A 189 -16.63 20.51 27.11
C GLN A 189 -17.20 21.80 27.75
N GLU A 190 -16.46 22.92 27.66
CA GLU A 190 -16.91 24.21 28.13
C GLU A 190 -18.27 24.60 27.52
N ALA A 191 -18.43 24.42 26.20
CA ALA A 191 -19.67 24.72 25.51
C ALA A 191 -20.85 23.83 25.96
N ALA A 192 -20.57 22.54 26.24
CA ALA A 192 -21.57 21.61 26.75
C ALA A 192 -22.06 22.01 28.17
N GLU A 193 -21.15 22.46 29.03
CA GLU A 193 -21.45 22.94 30.37
C GLU A 193 -22.26 24.25 30.32
N ASP A 194 -21.83 25.22 29.50
CA ASP A 194 -22.55 26.50 29.30
C ASP A 194 -23.99 26.28 28.83
N LEU A 195 -24.19 25.32 27.93
CA LEU A 195 -25.51 24.97 27.40
C LEU A 195 -26.28 24.00 28.32
N THR A 196 -25.61 23.40 29.30
CA THR A 196 -26.16 22.36 30.20
C THR A 196 -26.65 21.16 29.38
N MET A 197 -25.77 20.68 28.49
CA MET A 197 -26.04 19.58 27.54
C MET A 197 -25.01 18.48 27.66
N GLU A 198 -25.42 17.24 27.36
CA GLU A 198 -24.50 16.11 27.29
C GLU A 198 -23.77 16.11 25.96
N ARG A 199 -22.42 15.93 26.03
CA ARG A 199 -21.55 15.73 24.85
C ARG A 199 -21.99 14.48 24.11
N ASP A 200 -21.81 14.46 22.79
CA ASP A 200 -22.13 13.38 21.85
C ASP A 200 -23.62 13.05 21.73
N LYS A 201 -24.40 13.18 22.79
CA LYS A 201 -25.82 12.88 22.76
C LYS A 201 -26.66 14.10 22.26
N GLN A 202 -26.45 15.24 22.87
CA GLN A 202 -27.19 16.46 22.57
C GLN A 202 -26.35 17.46 21.78
N LEU A 203 -25.15 17.81 22.31
CA LEU A 203 -24.20 18.67 21.64
C LEU A 203 -23.14 17.87 20.90
N LYS A 204 -23.19 17.87 19.57
CA LYS A 204 -22.21 17.18 18.72
C LYS A 204 -21.15 18.16 18.21
N LEU A 205 -19.91 17.69 18.19
CA LEU A 205 -18.79 18.35 17.51
C LEU A 205 -18.62 17.69 16.13
N GLU A 206 -18.76 18.48 15.07
CA GLU A 206 -18.60 17.99 13.70
C GLU A 206 -17.56 18.84 12.95
N LYS A 207 -17.01 18.30 11.87
CA LYS A 207 -16.02 18.98 11.01
C LYS A 207 -16.49 18.92 9.57
N ASN A 208 -16.32 20.04 8.84
CA ASN A 208 -16.45 20.07 7.38
C ASN A 208 -15.40 21.01 6.74
N ASN A 209 -15.29 20.96 5.42
CA ASN A 209 -14.29 21.73 4.67
C ASN A 209 -14.60 23.25 4.65
N GLN A 210 -15.85 23.67 4.89
CA GLN A 210 -16.27 25.05 4.80
C GLN A 210 -16.06 25.82 6.11
N HIS A 211 -16.39 25.20 7.24
CA HIS A 211 -16.40 25.85 8.56
C HIS A 211 -15.34 25.30 9.51
N GLY A 212 -14.63 24.20 9.11
CA GLY A 212 -13.79 23.44 10.01
C GLY A 212 -14.62 22.77 11.10
N TYR A 213 -14.22 22.87 12.36
CA TYR A 213 -14.99 22.37 13.51
C TYR A 213 -16.14 23.28 13.88
N PHE A 214 -17.30 22.72 14.17
CA PHE A 214 -18.50 23.42 14.61
C PHE A 214 -19.34 22.54 15.51
N PHE A 215 -20.18 23.20 16.32
CA PHE A 215 -21.17 22.53 17.15
C PHE A 215 -22.45 22.30 16.35
N ARG A 216 -23.08 21.15 16.57
CA ARG A 216 -24.38 20.81 15.99
C ARG A 216 -25.38 20.41 17.07
N LEU A 217 -26.58 20.94 16.97
CA LEU A 217 -27.75 20.55 17.75
C LEU A 217 -28.85 20.04 16.85
N THR A 218 -29.58 19.02 17.33
CA THR A 218 -30.86 18.63 16.70
C THR A 218 -31.93 19.71 16.94
N LYS A 219 -33.00 19.68 16.16
CA LYS A 219 -34.10 20.65 16.32
C LYS A 219 -34.73 20.65 17.72
N LYS A 220 -34.83 19.47 18.33
CA LYS A 220 -35.32 19.29 19.70
C LYS A 220 -34.40 19.98 20.71
N ASP A 221 -33.12 19.75 20.61
CA ASP A 221 -32.10 20.29 21.52
C ASP A 221 -31.90 21.79 21.31
N GLU A 222 -31.99 22.28 20.07
CA GLU A 222 -31.96 23.72 19.75
C GLU A 222 -33.07 24.46 20.48
N THR A 223 -34.31 23.92 20.52
CA THR A 223 -35.43 24.53 21.21
C THR A 223 -35.16 24.67 22.72
N ALA A 224 -34.55 23.65 23.32
CA ALA A 224 -34.15 23.68 24.73
C ALA A 224 -33.01 24.68 25.01
N ALA A 225 -32.06 24.84 24.08
CA ALA A 225 -30.92 25.75 24.23
C ALA A 225 -31.20 27.17 23.74
N ARG A 226 -32.34 27.46 23.11
CA ARG A 226 -32.62 28.70 22.39
C ARG A 226 -32.44 29.96 23.25
N SER A 227 -32.85 29.92 24.51
CA SER A 227 -32.69 31.05 25.43
C SER A 227 -31.21 31.31 25.77
N LYS A 228 -30.38 30.30 25.81
CA LYS A 228 -28.95 30.40 26.10
C LYS A 228 -28.16 30.82 24.86
N LEU A 229 -28.48 30.26 23.70
CA LEU A 229 -27.87 30.61 22.42
C LEU A 229 -28.13 32.05 22.00
N SER A 230 -29.36 32.57 22.26
CA SER A 230 -29.74 33.95 21.89
C SER A 230 -29.27 35.01 22.88
N LYS A 231 -29.12 34.65 24.16
CA LYS A 231 -28.68 35.57 25.22
C LYS A 231 -27.17 35.68 25.35
N SER A 232 -26.44 34.63 24.91
CA SER A 232 -24.99 34.60 24.98
C SER A 232 -24.40 35.15 23.70
N ALA A 233 -23.73 36.30 23.77
CA ALA A 233 -22.92 36.84 22.67
C ALA A 233 -21.71 35.93 22.30
N GLN A 234 -21.55 34.84 23.03
CA GLN A 234 -20.44 33.85 22.82
C GLN A 234 -20.63 32.97 21.61
N PHE A 235 -21.89 32.62 21.24
CA PHE A 235 -22.21 31.70 20.19
C PHE A 235 -22.65 32.39 18.91
N GLN A 236 -22.07 32.00 17.76
CA GLN A 236 -22.45 32.51 16.45
C GLN A 236 -23.08 31.37 15.65
N ILE A 237 -24.32 31.57 15.20
CA ILE A 237 -25.03 30.61 14.33
C ILE A 237 -24.39 30.66 12.95
N LEU A 238 -23.95 29.50 12.42
CA LEU A 238 -23.42 29.33 11.09
C LEU A 238 -24.54 28.98 10.10
N GLU A 239 -25.41 28.06 10.51
CA GLU A 239 -26.48 27.52 9.66
C GLU A 239 -27.65 27.07 10.54
N ALA A 240 -28.87 27.44 10.16
CA ALA A 240 -30.10 26.94 10.81
C ALA A 240 -30.97 26.26 9.75
N LYS A 241 -31.22 24.94 9.93
CA LYS A 241 -32.04 24.10 9.04
C LYS A 241 -33.23 23.49 9.77
N LYS A 242 -34.12 22.81 9.04
CA LYS A 242 -35.29 22.14 9.62
C LYS A 242 -34.90 20.99 10.58
N ASP A 243 -33.74 20.40 10.42
CA ASP A 243 -33.19 19.28 11.21
C ASP A 243 -32.32 19.71 12.39
N GLY A 244 -32.00 21.00 12.51
CA GLY A 244 -31.20 21.55 13.59
C GLY A 244 -30.35 22.75 13.20
N SER A 245 -29.48 23.19 14.11
CA SER A 245 -28.58 24.31 13.89
C SER A 245 -27.11 23.92 14.05
N LYS A 246 -26.30 24.62 13.26
CA LYS A 246 -24.83 24.60 13.35
C LYS A 246 -24.38 25.95 13.87
N PHE A 247 -23.50 25.95 14.83
CA PHE A 247 -22.99 27.15 15.43
C PHE A 247 -21.55 26.99 15.91
N THR A 248 -20.92 28.07 16.24
CA THR A 248 -19.53 28.08 16.72
C THR A 248 -19.40 29.14 17.82
N ASN A 249 -18.27 29.16 18.52
CA ASN A 249 -17.85 30.25 19.36
C ASN A 249 -16.51 30.82 18.89
N LYS A 250 -16.11 31.96 19.44
CA LYS A 250 -14.86 32.63 19.06
C LYS A 250 -13.63 31.73 19.27
N LYS A 251 -13.57 30.94 20.38
CA LYS A 251 -12.49 30.03 20.69
C LYS A 251 -12.43 28.90 19.67
N LEU A 252 -13.55 28.20 19.44
CA LEU A 252 -13.62 27.08 18.49
C LEU A 252 -13.27 27.51 17.07
N ARG A 253 -13.73 28.70 16.66
CA ARG A 253 -13.43 29.26 15.34
C ARG A 253 -11.94 29.51 15.16
N ALA A 254 -11.28 30.09 16.15
CA ALA A 254 -9.83 30.31 16.10
C ALA A 254 -9.04 29.00 16.05
N LEU A 255 -9.39 28.02 16.90
CA LEU A 255 -8.76 26.69 16.91
C LEU A 255 -9.02 25.93 15.62
N SER A 256 -10.22 26.02 15.08
CA SER A 256 -10.59 25.42 13.81
C SER A 256 -9.76 25.97 12.65
N GLN A 257 -9.52 27.27 12.63
CA GLN A 257 -8.68 27.91 11.63
C GLN A 257 -7.20 27.50 11.78
N LYS A 258 -6.68 27.51 13.02
CA LYS A 258 -5.34 27.02 13.35
C LYS A 258 -5.16 25.56 12.88
N ARG A 259 -6.15 24.68 13.16
CA ARG A 259 -6.10 23.29 12.75
C ARG A 259 -6.12 23.11 11.24
N LEU A 260 -6.91 23.87 10.50
CA LEU A 260 -6.93 23.84 9.04
C LEU A 260 -5.58 24.25 8.44
N GLU A 261 -4.90 25.22 9.02
CA GLU A 261 -3.57 25.63 8.59
C GLU A 261 -2.51 24.55 8.86
N ILE A 262 -2.55 23.95 10.05
CA ILE A 262 -1.68 22.83 10.40
C ILE A 262 -1.92 21.65 9.44
N ASP A 263 -3.17 21.26 9.19
CA ASP A 263 -3.52 20.16 8.29
C ASP A 263 -2.97 20.42 6.88
N ARG A 264 -3.12 21.63 6.33
CA ARG A 264 -2.57 22.00 5.02
C ARG A 264 -1.04 21.91 4.97
N THR A 265 -0.38 22.42 6.01
CA THR A 265 1.09 22.39 6.09
C THR A 265 1.58 20.96 6.22
N TYR A 266 0.90 20.13 7.01
CA TYR A 266 1.19 18.72 7.19
C TYR A 266 1.05 17.95 5.86
N GLU A 267 -0.04 18.13 5.13
CA GLU A 267 -0.27 17.49 3.84
C GLU A 267 0.78 17.91 2.80
N ALA A 268 1.13 19.19 2.75
CA ALA A 268 2.17 19.69 1.85
C ALA A 268 3.54 19.07 2.20
N LYS A 269 3.88 18.98 3.48
CA LYS A 269 5.12 18.38 3.96
C LYS A 269 5.16 16.87 3.66
N GLN A 270 4.07 16.15 3.93
CA GLN A 270 3.91 14.72 3.58
C GLN A 270 4.16 14.50 2.09
N LYS A 271 3.51 15.26 1.22
CA LYS A 271 3.68 15.17 -0.22
C LYS A 271 5.12 15.38 -0.66
N HIS A 272 5.80 16.37 -0.09
CA HIS A 272 7.20 16.65 -0.37
C HIS A 272 8.11 15.48 0.04
N LEU A 273 7.90 14.93 1.25
CA LEU A 273 8.70 13.81 1.75
C LEU A 273 8.46 12.53 0.96
N VAL A 274 7.20 12.23 0.62
CA VAL A 274 6.86 11.12 -0.29
C VAL A 274 7.64 11.23 -1.60
N GLN A 275 7.69 12.43 -2.20
CA GLN A 275 8.44 12.61 -3.45
C GLN A 275 9.94 12.34 -3.27
N ARG A 276 10.53 12.78 -2.17
CA ARG A 276 11.94 12.48 -1.85
C ARG A 276 12.21 10.98 -1.71
N VAL A 277 11.34 10.27 -1.01
CA VAL A 277 11.45 8.80 -0.86
C VAL A 277 11.33 8.11 -2.21
N LEU A 278 10.37 8.54 -3.04
CA LEU A 278 10.21 8.02 -4.41
C LEU A 278 11.44 8.27 -5.28
N ASP A 279 12.04 9.46 -5.21
CA ASP A 279 13.24 9.79 -6.01
C ASP A 279 14.45 8.92 -5.60
N VAL A 280 14.59 8.59 -4.32
CA VAL A 280 15.62 7.63 -3.86
C VAL A 280 15.28 6.21 -4.31
N ALA A 281 14.01 5.81 -4.20
CA ALA A 281 13.57 4.46 -4.54
C ALA A 281 13.78 4.10 -6.04
N VAL A 282 13.83 5.10 -6.94
CA VAL A 282 14.11 4.87 -8.37
C VAL A 282 15.45 4.16 -8.61
N SER A 283 16.46 4.37 -7.75
CA SER A 283 17.77 3.72 -7.87
C SER A 283 17.72 2.19 -7.74
N PHE A 284 16.65 1.64 -7.18
CA PHE A 284 16.45 0.19 -6.99
C PHE A 284 15.68 -0.49 -8.12
N VAL A 285 15.25 0.25 -9.15
CA VAL A 285 14.41 -0.27 -10.25
C VAL A 285 15.06 -1.48 -10.94
N ASP A 286 16.34 -1.39 -11.29
CA ASP A 286 17.03 -2.47 -12.02
C ASP A 286 17.13 -3.73 -11.18
N ILE A 287 17.29 -3.60 -9.86
CA ILE A 287 17.34 -4.73 -8.93
C ILE A 287 15.98 -5.43 -8.89
N PHE A 288 14.89 -4.67 -8.79
CA PHE A 288 13.53 -5.21 -8.83
C PHE A 288 13.22 -5.89 -10.18
N LEU A 289 13.66 -5.30 -11.30
CA LEU A 289 13.49 -5.92 -12.62
C LEU A 289 14.25 -7.22 -12.75
N LYS A 290 15.48 -7.29 -12.23
CA LYS A 290 16.28 -8.52 -12.19
C LYS A 290 15.58 -9.60 -11.37
N ALA A 291 15.19 -9.28 -10.13
CA ALA A 291 14.50 -10.22 -9.24
C ALA A 291 13.17 -10.70 -9.85
N SER A 292 12.36 -9.77 -10.39
CA SER A 292 11.08 -10.11 -11.02
C SER A 292 11.23 -11.02 -12.24
N SER A 293 12.31 -10.87 -13.01
CA SER A 293 12.59 -11.72 -14.17
C SER A 293 12.85 -13.15 -13.75
N VAL A 294 13.66 -13.36 -12.71
CA VAL A 294 13.98 -14.68 -12.17
C VAL A 294 12.73 -15.34 -11.57
N MET A 295 11.98 -14.59 -10.74
CA MET A 295 10.75 -15.11 -10.12
C MET A 295 9.67 -15.45 -11.16
N ALA A 296 9.57 -14.67 -12.24
CA ALA A 296 8.63 -14.92 -13.32
C ALA A 296 9.00 -16.18 -14.13
N GLU A 297 10.29 -16.43 -14.36
CA GLU A 297 10.77 -17.66 -15.02
C GLU A 297 10.48 -18.89 -14.14
N LEU A 298 10.74 -18.81 -12.84
CA LEU A 298 10.41 -19.87 -11.89
C LEU A 298 8.91 -20.19 -11.89
N ASP A 299 8.03 -19.16 -11.92
CA ASP A 299 6.57 -19.36 -11.97
C ASP A 299 6.12 -20.12 -13.23
N VAL A 300 6.76 -19.85 -14.37
CA VAL A 300 6.49 -20.59 -15.61
C VAL A 300 6.93 -22.03 -15.49
N LEU A 301 8.16 -22.27 -15.00
CA LEU A 301 8.73 -23.63 -14.91
C LEU A 301 8.02 -24.50 -13.86
N CYS A 302 7.55 -23.88 -12.76
CA CYS A 302 6.69 -24.56 -11.78
C CYS A 302 5.28 -24.87 -12.32
N ALA A 303 4.87 -24.25 -13.43
CA ALA A 303 3.53 -24.43 -14.00
C ALA A 303 3.43 -25.64 -14.92
N PHE A 304 4.54 -26.17 -15.37
CA PHE A 304 4.65 -27.39 -16.18
C PHE A 304 4.83 -28.61 -15.30
#